data_cdc390bfb343d321f8043923e8d38ab3
#
_entry.id   cdc390bfb343d321f8043923e8d38ab3
#
_cell.length_a   1.000
_cell.length_b   1.000
_cell.length_c   1.000
_cell.angle_alpha   90.00
_cell.angle_beta   90.00
_cell.angle_gamma   90.00
#
_symmetry.space_group_name_H-M   'P 1'
#
loop_
_entity.id
_entity.type
_entity.pdbx_description
1 polymer ?
#
loop_
_entity_poly.entity_id
_entity_poly.type
_entity_poly.pdbx_seq_one_letter_code
_entity_poly.pdbx_strand_id
1 'polypeptide(L)'
;LTAQIVSRIEQLIDAGKLRPGQRLPSIRKLAAHHGISYHTAVTAYEQLVASGRISAQQGRGFFIDSHAQPRQPGMSSVASESENSPLGSFWRLFHGSPELMKLGCGWLPPAWRDTQALARVIRRTANFSKSALVEYGDPLGYLPLRQQLCLHLQRKLSLILEPQQVLTTLGATHALDLLIRLLVAPGDHVLVDDPCNSNLVQLLKLRGAQVIGIPRRIDGPDLAFFAETLAKWPVKAFFINSMLHNPTGSSISASNAFQLLRLAHLHDLTIVEDDVYADFGNGHSNRLAMLDGLERVIYVGSFSKTLSASLRVGYVVGPARLIARLADLKLLTMVAVPGFCERFVSIILGDGTYQRHLVSVQHKLRTHQAMALEAFRQWGWEAFCEPQGGMFVWVRHPQVTNPEAFVQEGVEKGIVLVPGSAFSADGQPSPWFRINVAHFDATGASVLFKR
;
A
#
# COMPACT_ATOMS: atom_id res chain seq x y z
N LEU A 1 -13.42 27.03 -17.94
CA LEU A 1 -14.62 27.44 -18.71
C LEU A 1 -15.36 26.23 -19.29
N THR A 2 -14.73 25.34 -20.08
CA THR A 2 -15.37 24.12 -20.62
C THR A 2 -16.00 23.27 -19.51
N ALA A 3 -15.21 22.91 -18.46
CA ALA A 3 -15.69 22.13 -17.33
C ALA A 3 -16.86 22.82 -16.56
N GLN A 4 -16.86 24.14 -16.46
CA GLN A 4 -17.95 24.89 -15.82
C GLN A 4 -19.26 24.79 -16.60
N ILE A 5 -19.20 24.83 -17.94
CA ILE A 5 -20.37 24.67 -18.79
C ILE A 5 -20.90 23.25 -18.73
N VAL A 6 -20.02 22.26 -18.82
CA VAL A 6 -20.38 20.84 -18.68
C VAL A 6 -21.08 20.61 -17.35
N SER A 7 -20.46 21.01 -16.24
CA SER A 7 -21.02 20.88 -14.89
C SER A 7 -22.38 21.59 -14.73
N ARG A 8 -22.49 22.77 -15.32
CA ARG A 8 -23.77 23.53 -15.26
C ARG A 8 -24.91 22.83 -16.01
N ILE A 9 -24.64 22.29 -17.21
CA ILE A 9 -25.63 21.53 -17.97
C ILE A 9 -25.98 20.23 -17.25
N GLU A 10 -25.00 19.50 -16.70
CA GLU A 10 -25.24 18.31 -15.90
C GLU A 10 -26.12 18.60 -14.68
N GLN A 11 -25.87 19.67 -13.95
CA GLN A 11 -26.69 20.10 -12.81
C GLN A 11 -28.14 20.40 -13.22
N LEU A 12 -28.33 20.97 -14.39
CA LEU A 12 -29.69 21.26 -14.90
C LEU A 12 -30.44 19.99 -15.32
N ILE A 13 -29.72 19.01 -15.88
CA ILE A 13 -30.26 17.67 -16.18
C ILE A 13 -30.63 16.95 -14.88
N ASP A 14 -29.70 16.91 -13.92
CA ASP A 14 -29.87 16.22 -12.63
C ASP A 14 -30.98 16.82 -11.78
N ALA A 15 -31.18 18.15 -11.88
CA ALA A 15 -32.29 18.87 -11.24
C ALA A 15 -33.63 18.76 -12.01
N GLY A 16 -33.69 18.00 -13.12
CA GLY A 16 -34.89 17.83 -13.95
C GLY A 16 -35.32 19.08 -14.69
N LYS A 17 -34.52 20.15 -14.70
CA LYS A 17 -34.79 21.40 -15.42
C LYS A 17 -34.61 21.26 -16.93
N LEU A 18 -33.76 20.34 -17.37
CA LEU A 18 -33.64 19.90 -18.75
C LEU A 18 -34.16 18.47 -18.84
N ARG A 19 -35.15 18.25 -19.71
CA ARG A 19 -35.85 16.94 -19.81
C ARG A 19 -35.26 16.07 -20.90
N PRO A 20 -35.31 14.73 -20.76
CA PRO A 20 -34.96 13.81 -21.83
C PRO A 20 -35.66 14.16 -23.16
N GLY A 21 -34.91 14.12 -24.27
CA GLY A 21 -35.38 14.50 -25.58
C GLY A 21 -35.47 16.02 -25.85
N GLN A 22 -35.21 16.85 -24.84
CA GLN A 22 -35.20 18.30 -25.01
C GLN A 22 -34.02 18.74 -25.87
N ARG A 23 -34.26 19.63 -26.82
CA ARG A 23 -33.24 20.19 -27.70
C ARG A 23 -32.43 21.25 -26.98
N LEU A 24 -31.10 21.13 -27.05
CA LEU A 24 -30.14 22.12 -26.55
C LEU A 24 -29.91 23.24 -27.59
N PRO A 25 -29.41 24.41 -27.14
CA PRO A 25 -28.98 25.49 -28.03
C PRO A 25 -27.91 24.98 -29.02
N SER A 26 -27.85 25.54 -30.21
CA SER A 26 -26.77 25.27 -31.14
C SER A 26 -25.43 25.72 -30.54
N ILE A 27 -24.33 25.13 -30.96
CA ILE A 27 -22.96 25.48 -30.49
C ILE A 27 -22.71 26.99 -30.60
N ARG A 28 -23.16 27.62 -31.72
CA ARG A 28 -23.04 29.07 -31.92
C ARG A 28 -23.84 29.87 -30.89
N LYS A 29 -25.09 29.43 -30.60
CA LYS A 29 -25.94 30.08 -29.58
C LYS A 29 -25.38 29.88 -28.17
N LEU A 30 -24.84 28.70 -27.85
CA LEU A 30 -24.21 28.46 -26.58
C LEU A 30 -22.96 29.34 -26.40
N ALA A 31 -22.10 29.44 -27.44
CA ALA A 31 -20.91 30.28 -27.42
C ALA A 31 -21.26 31.76 -27.20
N ALA A 32 -22.27 32.28 -27.94
CA ALA A 32 -22.73 33.66 -27.82
C ALA A 32 -23.34 33.95 -26.44
N HIS A 33 -24.16 33.03 -25.91
CA HIS A 33 -24.85 33.21 -24.62
C HIS A 33 -23.88 33.25 -23.43
N HIS A 34 -22.81 32.46 -23.48
CA HIS A 34 -21.84 32.38 -22.41
C HIS A 34 -20.57 33.21 -22.67
N GLY A 35 -20.47 33.97 -23.76
CA GLY A 35 -19.29 34.78 -24.09
C GLY A 35 -18.02 33.97 -24.28
N ILE A 36 -18.10 32.75 -24.83
CA ILE A 36 -16.99 31.83 -25.00
C ILE A 36 -16.65 31.59 -26.46
N SER A 37 -15.46 31.02 -26.72
CA SER A 37 -15.08 30.66 -28.09
C SER A 37 -15.94 29.50 -28.62
N TYR A 38 -16.11 29.46 -29.94
CA TYR A 38 -16.82 28.39 -30.64
C TYR A 38 -16.21 27.02 -30.29
N HIS A 39 -14.85 26.94 -30.24
CA HIS A 39 -14.13 25.72 -29.91
C HIS A 39 -14.42 25.26 -28.47
N THR A 40 -14.48 26.16 -27.49
CA THR A 40 -14.84 25.85 -26.11
C THR A 40 -16.25 25.25 -26.01
N ALA A 41 -17.20 25.77 -26.78
CA ALA A 41 -18.57 25.26 -26.83
C ALA A 41 -18.64 23.87 -27.51
N VAL A 42 -17.86 23.64 -28.58
CA VAL A 42 -17.71 22.32 -29.23
C VAL A 42 -17.22 21.30 -28.23
N THR A 43 -16.06 21.57 -27.57
CA THR A 43 -15.46 20.67 -26.60
C THR A 43 -16.41 20.36 -25.43
N ALA A 44 -17.20 21.34 -24.96
CA ALA A 44 -18.17 21.08 -23.89
C ALA A 44 -19.29 20.12 -24.36
N TYR A 45 -19.79 20.27 -25.56
CA TYR A 45 -20.81 19.36 -26.11
C TYR A 45 -20.22 17.97 -26.42
N GLU A 46 -18.99 17.88 -26.91
CA GLU A 46 -18.31 16.61 -27.12
C GLU A 46 -18.15 15.83 -25.80
N GLN A 47 -17.78 16.52 -24.72
CA GLN A 47 -17.68 15.89 -23.38
C GLN A 47 -19.05 15.41 -22.88
N LEU A 48 -20.10 16.18 -23.08
CA LEU A 48 -21.46 15.78 -22.71
C LEU A 48 -21.99 14.61 -23.56
N VAL A 49 -21.62 14.53 -24.85
CA VAL A 49 -21.90 13.36 -25.71
C VAL A 49 -21.11 12.13 -25.23
N ALA A 50 -19.80 12.30 -24.97
CA ALA A 50 -18.95 11.22 -24.48
C ALA A 50 -19.40 10.67 -23.11
N SER A 51 -20.00 11.54 -22.26
CA SER A 51 -20.57 11.13 -20.97
C SER A 51 -22.02 10.59 -21.08
N GLY A 52 -22.59 10.49 -22.30
CA GLY A 52 -23.94 9.98 -22.52
C GLY A 52 -25.05 10.89 -21.96
N ARG A 53 -24.76 12.16 -21.68
CA ARG A 53 -25.74 13.11 -21.14
C ARG A 53 -26.59 13.76 -22.26
N ILE A 54 -25.97 13.90 -23.42
CA ILE A 54 -26.64 14.42 -24.63
C ILE A 54 -26.30 13.53 -25.83
N SER A 55 -27.17 13.56 -26.85
CA SER A 55 -26.97 12.90 -28.13
C SER A 55 -26.92 13.92 -29.26
N ALA A 56 -26.02 13.71 -30.23
CA ALA A 56 -25.91 14.49 -31.45
C ALA A 56 -26.79 13.82 -32.53
N GLN A 57 -27.77 14.55 -33.09
CA GLN A 57 -28.56 14.08 -34.20
C GLN A 57 -28.17 14.85 -35.47
N GLN A 58 -27.72 14.14 -36.47
CA GLN A 58 -27.24 14.75 -37.71
C GLN A 58 -28.32 15.66 -38.36
N GLY A 59 -27.98 16.90 -38.65
CA GLY A 59 -28.88 17.90 -39.18
C GLY A 59 -29.93 18.48 -38.20
N ARG A 60 -30.11 17.92 -37.03
CA ARG A 60 -31.13 18.29 -36.05
C ARG A 60 -30.57 18.98 -34.78
N GLY A 61 -29.29 18.77 -34.48
CA GLY A 61 -28.62 19.39 -33.35
C GLY A 61 -28.39 18.44 -32.17
N PHE A 62 -28.27 18.99 -30.96
CA PHE A 62 -27.99 18.25 -29.72
C PHE A 62 -29.24 18.13 -28.86
N PHE A 63 -29.46 16.98 -28.27
CA PHE A 63 -30.64 16.66 -27.47
C PHE A 63 -30.22 16.00 -26.16
N ILE A 64 -30.96 16.24 -25.09
CA ILE A 64 -30.73 15.49 -23.81
C ILE A 64 -31.05 14.02 -24.08
N ASP A 65 -30.14 13.14 -23.68
CA ASP A 65 -30.29 11.70 -23.90
C ASP A 65 -31.49 11.17 -23.11
N SER A 66 -32.22 10.22 -23.69
CA SER A 66 -33.36 9.57 -23.04
C SER A 66 -32.99 8.72 -21.86
N HIS A 67 -31.72 8.26 -21.79
CA HIS A 67 -31.15 7.49 -20.69
C HIS A 67 -30.38 8.37 -19.71
N ALA A 68 -30.37 9.69 -19.85
CA ALA A 68 -29.79 10.61 -18.89
C ALA A 68 -30.63 10.64 -17.59
N GLN A 69 -30.61 9.52 -16.85
CA GLN A 69 -31.18 9.50 -15.51
C GLN A 69 -30.37 10.44 -14.59
N PRO A 70 -31.03 11.13 -13.64
CA PRO A 70 -30.34 11.82 -12.59
C PRO A 70 -29.33 10.82 -11.96
N ARG A 71 -28.06 11.19 -11.89
CA ARG A 71 -27.15 10.46 -11.01
C ARG A 71 -27.71 10.63 -9.60
N GLN A 72 -28.50 9.65 -9.14
CA GLN A 72 -28.59 9.48 -7.70
C GLN A 72 -27.17 9.34 -7.20
N PRO A 73 -26.74 10.07 -6.16
CA PRO A 73 -25.53 9.73 -5.46
C PRO A 73 -25.77 8.33 -4.90
N GLY A 74 -25.52 7.33 -5.73
CA GLY A 74 -25.55 5.94 -5.34
C GLY A 74 -24.40 5.77 -4.38
N MET A 75 -24.68 5.83 -3.11
CA MET A 75 -23.95 5.01 -2.15
C MET A 75 -24.16 3.58 -2.65
N SER A 76 -23.15 3.06 -3.35
CA SER A 76 -23.22 1.72 -3.92
C SER A 76 -23.50 0.74 -2.77
N SER A 77 -24.53 -0.08 -2.92
CA SER A 77 -24.83 -1.23 -2.05
C SER A 77 -23.63 -2.16 -1.88
N VAL A 78 -22.68 -2.13 -2.80
CA VAL A 78 -21.38 -2.81 -2.74
C VAL A 78 -20.53 -2.32 -1.57
N ALA A 79 -20.65 -1.06 -1.12
CA ALA A 79 -19.90 -0.56 0.04
C ALA A 79 -20.39 -1.23 1.35
N SER A 80 -21.69 -1.52 1.50
CA SER A 80 -22.25 -2.13 2.71
C SER A 80 -21.90 -3.63 2.85
N GLU A 81 -21.77 -4.36 1.74
CA GLU A 81 -21.35 -5.76 1.77
C GLU A 81 -19.86 -5.93 2.06
N SER A 82 -19.02 -5.01 1.54
CA SER A 82 -17.58 -5.02 1.80
C SER A 82 -17.22 -4.66 3.26
N GLU A 83 -18.05 -3.88 3.94
CA GLU A 83 -17.85 -3.54 5.35
C GLU A 83 -18.06 -4.72 6.30
N ASN A 84 -18.86 -5.71 5.92
CA ASN A 84 -19.07 -6.94 6.66
C ASN A 84 -18.04 -8.05 6.38
N SER A 85 -17.08 -7.77 5.49
CA SER A 85 -15.99 -8.71 5.20
C SER A 85 -14.91 -8.69 6.31
N PRO A 86 -14.08 -9.75 6.43
CA PRO A 86 -12.93 -9.75 7.34
C PRO A 86 -11.96 -8.57 7.12
N LEU A 87 -12.03 -7.91 5.95
CA LEU A 87 -11.24 -6.74 5.58
C LEU A 87 -12.02 -5.42 5.70
N GLY A 88 -13.23 -5.42 6.28
CA GLY A 88 -14.12 -4.26 6.34
C GLY A 88 -13.48 -3.01 6.95
N SER A 89 -12.70 -3.16 8.04
CA SER A 89 -11.96 -2.04 8.65
C SER A 89 -10.96 -1.39 7.68
N PHE A 90 -10.35 -2.18 6.77
CA PHE A 90 -9.45 -1.66 5.74
C PHE A 90 -10.20 -0.95 4.61
N TRP A 91 -11.40 -1.44 4.22
CA TRP A 91 -12.23 -0.78 3.20
C TRP A 91 -12.59 0.65 3.61
N ARG A 92 -12.92 0.89 4.89
CA ARG A 92 -13.19 2.24 5.42
C ARG A 92 -12.01 3.21 5.25
N LEU A 93 -10.75 2.72 5.34
CA LEU A 93 -9.56 3.55 5.10
C LEU A 93 -9.46 4.07 3.66
N PHE A 94 -9.95 3.29 2.67
CA PHE A 94 -9.93 3.67 1.26
C PHE A 94 -11.10 4.56 0.87
N HIS A 95 -12.30 4.27 1.36
CA HIS A 95 -13.55 4.90 0.95
C HIS A 95 -13.99 6.07 1.85
N GLY A 96 -13.39 6.23 3.02
CA GLY A 96 -13.75 7.30 3.95
C GLY A 96 -13.42 8.71 3.43
N SER A 97 -14.19 9.71 3.90
CA SER A 97 -13.98 11.12 3.58
C SER A 97 -12.52 11.55 3.76
N PRO A 98 -12.01 12.46 2.92
CA PRO A 98 -10.67 13.06 3.10
C PRO A 98 -10.47 13.77 4.43
N GLU A 99 -11.55 14.22 5.08
CA GLU A 99 -11.53 14.94 6.35
C GLU A 99 -11.30 14.03 7.56
N LEU A 100 -11.45 12.70 7.39
CA LEU A 100 -11.24 11.75 8.47
C LEU A 100 -9.76 11.59 8.82
N MET A 101 -9.45 11.58 10.13
CA MET A 101 -8.12 11.23 10.63
C MET A 101 -7.89 9.72 10.52
N LYS A 102 -7.12 9.29 9.54
CA LYS A 102 -6.91 7.87 9.20
C LYS A 102 -5.74 7.27 9.98
N LEU A 103 -5.84 7.18 11.31
CA LEU A 103 -4.78 6.65 12.16
C LEU A 103 -4.48 5.16 11.94
N GLY A 104 -5.46 4.40 11.49
CA GLY A 104 -5.29 2.98 11.18
C GLY A 104 -4.64 2.69 9.81
N CYS A 105 -4.34 3.69 8.97
CA CYS A 105 -3.84 3.46 7.61
C CYS A 105 -2.36 3.03 7.57
N GLY A 106 -1.93 2.43 6.46
CA GLY A 106 -0.55 1.96 6.24
C GLY A 106 0.19 2.74 5.16
N TRP A 107 -0.05 4.06 5.01
CA TRP A 107 0.61 4.93 4.03
C TRP A 107 0.84 6.33 4.58
N LEU A 108 1.73 7.07 3.92
CA LEU A 108 2.05 8.45 4.25
C LEU A 108 0.99 9.43 3.72
N PRO A 109 0.75 10.57 4.39
CA PRO A 109 -0.08 11.65 3.88
C PRO A 109 0.44 12.16 2.53
N PRO A 110 -0.46 12.54 1.58
CA PRO A 110 -0.03 13.12 0.30
C PRO A 110 0.88 14.34 0.45
N ALA A 111 0.63 15.19 1.45
CA ALA A 111 1.42 16.40 1.74
C ALA A 111 2.87 16.12 2.17
N TRP A 112 3.22 14.88 2.52
CA TRP A 112 4.59 14.50 2.88
C TRP A 112 5.43 14.11 1.67
N ARG A 113 4.83 14.02 0.50
CA ARG A 113 5.50 13.64 -0.74
C ARG A 113 5.89 14.86 -1.55
N ASP A 114 7.09 14.85 -2.11
CA ASP A 114 7.53 15.90 -3.03
C ASP A 114 6.83 15.74 -4.40
N THR A 115 5.60 16.23 -4.47
CA THR A 115 4.77 16.15 -5.69
C THR A 115 5.41 16.92 -6.86
N GLN A 116 6.20 17.97 -6.59
CA GLN A 116 6.89 18.72 -7.63
C GLN A 116 8.05 17.91 -8.23
N ALA A 117 8.84 17.23 -7.40
CA ALA A 117 9.87 16.32 -7.87
C ALA A 117 9.24 15.17 -8.70
N LEU A 118 8.15 14.58 -8.20
CA LEU A 118 7.42 13.55 -8.94
C LEU A 118 6.93 14.06 -10.30
N ALA A 119 6.35 15.26 -10.37
CA ALA A 119 5.90 15.87 -11.63
C ALA A 119 7.05 16.15 -12.62
N ARG A 120 8.24 16.54 -12.13
CA ARG A 120 9.44 16.68 -12.99
C ARG A 120 9.85 15.34 -13.60
N VAL A 121 9.84 14.27 -12.81
CA VAL A 121 10.19 12.93 -13.28
C VAL A 121 9.17 12.39 -14.28
N ILE A 122 7.85 12.64 -14.09
CA ILE A 122 6.83 12.29 -15.08
C ILE A 122 7.16 12.89 -16.46
N ARG A 123 7.51 14.18 -16.50
CA ARG A 123 7.90 14.84 -17.78
C ARG A 123 9.13 14.20 -18.42
N ARG A 124 10.13 13.80 -17.60
CA ARG A 124 11.33 13.10 -18.11
C ARG A 124 10.97 11.71 -18.62
N THR A 125 10.08 11.00 -17.92
CA THR A 125 9.63 9.66 -18.30
C THR A 125 8.83 9.66 -19.60
N ALA A 126 8.10 10.73 -19.91
CA ALA A 126 7.34 10.88 -21.15
C ALA A 126 8.22 11.03 -22.42
N ASN A 127 9.49 11.40 -22.26
CA ASN A 127 10.42 11.58 -23.38
C ASN A 127 11.15 10.28 -23.81
N PHE A 128 10.71 9.11 -23.37
CA PHE A 128 11.25 7.83 -23.83
C PHE A 128 10.77 7.47 -25.26
N SER A 129 11.44 6.48 -25.86
CA SER A 129 11.12 6.04 -27.21
C SER A 129 9.63 5.68 -27.34
N LYS A 130 9.04 5.97 -28.51
CA LYS A 130 7.62 5.69 -28.79
C LYS A 130 7.29 4.19 -28.59
N SER A 131 8.20 3.28 -28.93
CA SER A 131 8.05 1.83 -28.72
C SER A 131 7.85 1.46 -27.26
N ALA A 132 8.56 2.11 -26.35
CA ALA A 132 8.48 1.84 -24.91
C ALA A 132 7.09 2.16 -24.28
N LEU A 133 6.23 2.88 -25.00
CA LEU A 133 4.87 3.19 -24.55
C LEU A 133 3.84 2.15 -24.99
N VAL A 134 4.17 1.33 -25.98
CA VAL A 134 3.21 0.41 -26.62
C VAL A 134 3.63 -1.07 -26.52
N GLU A 135 4.88 -1.35 -26.20
CA GLU A 135 5.41 -2.70 -26.08
C GLU A 135 5.30 -3.24 -24.65
N TYR A 136 5.18 -4.56 -24.52
CA TYR A 136 5.30 -5.22 -23.22
C TYR A 136 6.69 -5.01 -22.62
N GLY A 137 6.75 -4.89 -21.29
CA GLY A 137 8.00 -4.91 -20.55
C GLY A 137 8.62 -6.32 -20.48
N ASP A 138 9.86 -6.39 -20.03
CA ASP A 138 10.55 -7.65 -19.72
C ASP A 138 9.85 -8.33 -18.51
N PRO A 139 9.56 -9.64 -18.57
CA PRO A 139 9.01 -10.39 -17.42
C PRO A 139 9.87 -10.32 -16.15
N LEU A 140 11.20 -10.23 -16.25
CA LEU A 140 12.07 -9.99 -15.11
C LEU A 140 11.94 -8.54 -14.57
N GLY A 141 11.51 -7.61 -15.43
CA GLY A 141 11.44 -6.20 -15.17
C GLY A 141 12.51 -5.39 -15.88
N TYR A 142 12.30 -4.09 -15.98
CA TYR A 142 13.16 -3.14 -16.69
C TYR A 142 14.62 -3.21 -16.22
N LEU A 143 15.52 -3.66 -17.09
CA LEU A 143 16.92 -3.91 -16.74
C LEU A 143 17.63 -2.74 -16.06
N PRO A 144 17.50 -1.48 -16.53
CA PRO A 144 18.14 -0.36 -15.83
C PRO A 144 17.60 -0.17 -14.39
N LEU A 145 16.31 -0.47 -14.12
CA LEU A 145 15.79 -0.45 -12.76
C LEU A 145 16.41 -1.56 -11.92
N ARG A 146 16.52 -2.79 -12.43
CA ARG A 146 17.15 -3.91 -11.73
C ARG A 146 18.61 -3.63 -11.39
N GLN A 147 19.35 -2.98 -12.31
CA GLN A 147 20.73 -2.51 -12.07
C GLN A 147 20.78 -1.45 -10.95
N GLN A 148 19.88 -0.47 -10.97
CA GLN A 148 19.78 0.53 -9.89
C GLN A 148 19.38 -0.09 -8.55
N LEU A 149 18.53 -1.11 -8.57
CA LEU A 149 18.17 -1.88 -7.37
C LEU A 149 19.37 -2.62 -6.80
N CYS A 150 20.22 -3.26 -7.62
CA CYS A 150 21.44 -3.90 -7.16
C CYS A 150 22.35 -2.89 -6.43
N LEU A 151 22.56 -1.70 -6.99
CA LEU A 151 23.35 -0.65 -6.34
C LEU A 151 22.72 -0.10 -5.06
N HIS A 152 21.40 0.07 -5.05
CA HIS A 152 20.66 0.51 -3.87
C HIS A 152 20.74 -0.53 -2.74
N LEU A 153 20.54 -1.79 -3.07
CA LEU A 153 20.56 -2.90 -2.12
C LEU A 153 21.96 -3.25 -1.63
N GLN A 154 23.00 -3.06 -2.45
CA GLN A 154 24.39 -3.19 -2.02
C GLN A 154 24.68 -2.23 -0.86
N ARG A 155 24.21 -0.98 -0.93
CA ARG A 155 24.36 -0.01 0.17
C ARG A 155 23.53 -0.36 1.39
N LYS A 156 22.37 -0.99 1.18
CA LYS A 156 21.39 -1.30 2.23
C LYS A 156 21.66 -2.63 2.93
N LEU A 157 22.06 -3.64 2.19
CA LEU A 157 22.23 -5.03 2.65
C LEU A 157 23.70 -5.46 2.70
N SER A 158 24.64 -4.61 2.21
CA SER A 158 26.06 -4.96 2.07
C SER A 158 26.29 -6.23 1.21
N LEU A 159 25.35 -6.54 0.31
CA LEU A 159 25.42 -7.69 -0.59
C LEU A 159 25.73 -7.24 -2.02
N ILE A 160 26.62 -7.97 -2.70
CA ILE A 160 26.87 -7.80 -4.13
C ILE A 160 25.81 -8.63 -4.87
N LEU A 161 24.98 -7.96 -5.66
CA LEU A 161 23.86 -8.57 -6.37
C LEU A 161 24.00 -8.39 -7.88
N GLU A 162 23.60 -9.43 -8.61
CA GLU A 162 23.47 -9.39 -10.05
C GLU A 162 22.00 -9.12 -10.47
N PRO A 163 21.75 -8.43 -11.59
CA PRO A 163 20.37 -8.15 -12.04
C PRO A 163 19.49 -9.40 -12.21
N GLN A 164 20.07 -10.57 -12.44
CA GLN A 164 19.36 -11.86 -12.53
C GLN A 164 18.79 -12.36 -11.19
N GLN A 165 19.27 -11.78 -10.09
CA GLN A 165 18.78 -12.05 -8.73
C GLN A 165 17.63 -11.13 -8.33
N VAL A 166 17.16 -10.24 -9.21
CA VAL A 166 16.13 -9.24 -8.95
C VAL A 166 14.97 -9.41 -9.92
N LEU A 167 13.76 -9.57 -9.38
CA LEU A 167 12.49 -9.56 -10.12
C LEU A 167 11.65 -8.36 -9.69
N THR A 168 11.17 -7.55 -10.61
CA THR A 168 10.20 -6.49 -10.29
C THR A 168 8.77 -7.04 -10.20
N THR A 169 7.95 -6.42 -9.35
CA THR A 169 6.57 -6.85 -9.09
C THR A 169 5.61 -5.65 -8.96
N LEU A 170 4.29 -5.88 -9.00
CA LEU A 170 3.27 -4.87 -8.71
C LEU A 170 3.16 -4.60 -7.19
N GLY A 171 4.26 -4.07 -6.60
CA GLY A 171 4.40 -3.87 -5.17
C GLY A 171 4.61 -5.18 -4.42
N ALA A 172 4.86 -5.08 -3.09
CA ALA A 172 5.16 -6.23 -2.25
C ALA A 172 4.02 -7.25 -2.15
N THR A 173 2.76 -6.83 -2.19
CA THR A 173 1.62 -7.75 -2.13
C THR A 173 1.65 -8.76 -3.28
N HIS A 174 1.98 -8.31 -4.50
CA HIS A 174 2.15 -9.21 -5.65
C HIS A 174 3.41 -10.08 -5.49
N ALA A 175 4.51 -9.54 -4.94
CA ALA A 175 5.69 -10.33 -4.63
C ALA A 175 5.37 -11.48 -3.67
N LEU A 176 4.64 -11.20 -2.60
CA LEU A 176 4.20 -12.19 -1.62
C LEU A 176 3.25 -13.23 -2.25
N ASP A 177 2.29 -12.81 -3.09
CA ASP A 177 1.39 -13.74 -3.79
C ASP A 177 2.17 -14.70 -4.71
N LEU A 178 3.12 -14.19 -5.51
CA LEU A 178 3.97 -15.03 -6.34
C LEU A 178 4.81 -16.02 -5.52
N LEU A 179 5.39 -15.57 -4.41
CA LEU A 179 6.17 -16.42 -3.51
C LEU A 179 5.30 -17.49 -2.84
N ILE A 180 4.11 -17.13 -2.38
CA ILE A 180 3.15 -18.08 -1.81
C ILE A 180 2.76 -19.14 -2.85
N ARG A 181 2.46 -18.74 -4.09
CA ARG A 181 2.13 -19.68 -5.18
C ARG A 181 3.28 -20.62 -5.51
N LEU A 182 4.51 -20.14 -5.42
CA LEU A 182 5.70 -20.94 -5.73
C LEU A 182 6.12 -21.89 -4.61
N LEU A 183 6.04 -21.42 -3.35
CA LEU A 183 6.62 -22.09 -2.18
C LEU A 183 5.61 -22.97 -1.43
N VAL A 184 4.31 -22.63 -1.50
CA VAL A 184 3.28 -23.21 -0.61
C VAL A 184 2.26 -24.00 -1.40
N ALA A 185 2.04 -25.24 -1.04
CA ALA A 185 0.94 -26.08 -1.52
C ALA A 185 -0.25 -26.04 -0.51
N PRO A 186 -1.48 -26.35 -0.95
CA PRO A 186 -2.60 -26.54 -0.02
C PRO A 186 -2.29 -27.59 1.04
N GLY A 187 -2.55 -27.24 2.31
CA GLY A 187 -2.26 -28.09 3.47
C GLY A 187 -0.86 -27.88 4.09
N ASP A 188 0.07 -27.20 3.43
CA ASP A 188 1.38 -26.89 3.99
C ASP A 188 1.28 -25.99 5.23
N HIS A 189 2.11 -26.26 6.25
CA HIS A 189 2.26 -25.40 7.41
C HIS A 189 3.20 -24.23 7.09
N VAL A 190 2.74 -23.02 7.37
CA VAL A 190 3.47 -21.77 7.11
C VAL A 190 3.46 -20.92 8.37
N LEU A 191 4.62 -20.42 8.75
CA LEU A 191 4.75 -19.51 9.90
C LEU A 191 4.65 -18.05 9.45
N VAL A 192 4.06 -17.23 10.32
CA VAL A 192 4.02 -15.76 10.21
C VAL A 192 4.27 -15.15 11.58
N ASP A 193 4.70 -13.88 11.65
CA ASP A 193 4.64 -13.12 12.91
C ASP A 193 3.18 -13.04 13.40
N ASP A 194 2.96 -12.96 14.71
CA ASP A 194 1.66 -12.67 15.29
C ASP A 194 1.80 -11.61 16.41
N PRO A 195 1.26 -10.39 16.20
CA PRO A 195 0.47 -9.93 15.06
C PRO A 195 1.29 -9.75 13.77
N CYS A 196 0.63 -9.71 12.59
CA CYS A 196 1.27 -9.49 11.31
C CYS A 196 0.37 -8.76 10.29
N ASN A 197 0.87 -8.58 9.08
CA ASN A 197 0.11 -8.02 7.97
C ASN A 197 -1.08 -8.91 7.58
N SER A 198 -2.31 -8.41 7.80
CA SER A 198 -3.54 -9.15 7.51
C SER A 198 -3.65 -9.65 6.06
N ASN A 199 -3.16 -8.87 5.07
CA ASN A 199 -3.19 -9.30 3.67
C ASN A 199 -2.36 -10.56 3.43
N LEU A 200 -1.23 -10.71 4.12
CA LEU A 200 -0.39 -11.90 4.04
C LEU A 200 -1.17 -13.13 4.54
N VAL A 201 -1.80 -13.02 5.71
CA VAL A 201 -2.60 -14.12 6.29
C VAL A 201 -3.72 -14.54 5.34
N GLN A 202 -4.44 -13.56 4.76
CA GLN A 202 -5.53 -13.86 3.83
C GLN A 202 -5.01 -14.53 2.54
N LEU A 203 -3.88 -14.09 1.98
CA LEU A 203 -3.27 -14.73 0.80
C LEU A 203 -2.87 -16.19 1.10
N LEU A 204 -2.28 -16.46 2.27
CA LEU A 204 -1.93 -17.81 2.70
C LEU A 204 -3.17 -18.69 2.88
N LYS A 205 -4.24 -18.17 3.52
CA LYS A 205 -5.52 -18.87 3.68
C LYS A 205 -6.18 -19.16 2.33
N LEU A 206 -6.18 -18.21 1.40
CA LEU A 206 -6.68 -18.41 0.02
C LEU A 206 -5.89 -19.49 -0.74
N ARG A 207 -4.61 -19.66 -0.41
CA ARG A 207 -3.80 -20.76 -0.97
C ARG A 207 -4.11 -22.11 -0.32
N GLY A 208 -4.84 -22.14 0.78
CA GLY A 208 -5.14 -23.35 1.56
C GLY A 208 -4.03 -23.75 2.54
N ALA A 209 -3.13 -22.82 2.90
CA ALA A 209 -2.09 -23.07 3.88
C ALA A 209 -2.64 -23.17 5.31
N GLN A 210 -1.97 -23.98 6.15
CA GLN A 210 -2.14 -24.00 7.59
C GLN A 210 -1.23 -22.93 8.21
N VAL A 211 -1.81 -21.78 8.55
CA VAL A 211 -1.05 -20.63 9.06
C VAL A 211 -0.87 -20.75 10.56
N ILE A 212 0.37 -20.66 11.04
CA ILE A 212 0.73 -20.67 12.46
C ILE A 212 1.38 -19.33 12.80
N GLY A 213 0.77 -18.59 13.71
CA GLY A 213 1.30 -17.32 14.21
C GLY A 213 2.39 -17.54 15.26
N ILE A 214 3.56 -16.95 15.06
CA ILE A 214 4.64 -16.93 16.04
C ILE A 214 4.53 -15.65 16.86
N PRO A 215 4.33 -15.71 18.19
CA PRO A 215 4.17 -14.53 19.01
C PRO A 215 5.34 -13.56 18.84
N ARG A 216 5.02 -12.29 18.54
CA ARG A 216 6.02 -11.23 18.39
C ARG A 216 6.37 -10.62 19.74
N ARG A 217 7.66 -10.62 20.09
CA ARG A 217 8.25 -9.93 21.22
C ARG A 217 8.85 -8.58 20.77
N ILE A 218 9.30 -7.77 21.72
CA ILE A 218 9.88 -6.44 21.43
C ILE A 218 11.10 -6.56 20.52
N ASP A 219 11.88 -7.61 20.68
CA ASP A 219 13.16 -7.86 20.01
C ASP A 219 13.11 -8.89 18.87
N GLY A 220 11.92 -9.32 18.46
CA GLY A 220 11.73 -10.29 17.37
C GLY A 220 10.68 -11.35 17.68
N PRO A 221 10.60 -12.43 16.88
CA PRO A 221 9.70 -13.55 17.18
C PRO A 221 10.11 -14.29 18.45
N ASP A 222 9.14 -14.93 19.11
CA ASP A 222 9.38 -15.83 20.26
C ASP A 222 10.10 -17.10 19.78
N LEU A 223 11.40 -17.18 20.02
CA LEU A 223 12.22 -18.28 19.53
C LEU A 223 11.98 -19.61 20.21
N ALA A 224 11.48 -19.61 21.45
CA ALA A 224 11.11 -20.85 22.15
C ALA A 224 9.89 -21.47 21.46
N PHE A 225 8.84 -20.69 21.28
CA PHE A 225 7.63 -21.11 20.56
C PHE A 225 7.94 -21.49 19.10
N PHE A 226 8.83 -20.74 18.45
CA PHE A 226 9.29 -21.03 17.09
C PHE A 226 9.96 -22.41 17.00
N ALA A 227 10.90 -22.72 17.89
CA ALA A 227 11.60 -24.00 17.92
C ALA A 227 10.66 -25.18 18.22
N GLU A 228 9.74 -25.02 19.18
CA GLU A 228 8.70 -26.02 19.48
C GLU A 228 7.81 -26.29 18.27
N THR A 229 7.45 -25.25 17.54
CA THR A 229 6.61 -25.36 16.33
C THR A 229 7.31 -26.11 15.21
N LEU A 230 8.61 -25.82 14.99
CA LEU A 230 9.42 -26.53 14.00
C LEU A 230 9.64 -28.00 14.35
N ALA A 231 9.75 -28.32 15.64
CA ALA A 231 9.84 -29.72 16.10
C ALA A 231 8.54 -30.50 15.89
N LYS A 232 7.39 -29.80 15.94
CA LYS A 232 6.04 -30.42 15.87
C LYS A 232 5.52 -30.57 14.44
N TRP A 233 5.85 -29.63 13.54
CA TRP A 233 5.24 -29.55 12.21
C TRP A 233 6.31 -29.45 11.11
N PRO A 234 6.06 -30.09 9.95
CA PRO A 234 6.89 -29.88 8.75
C PRO A 234 6.59 -28.52 8.14
N VAL A 235 7.28 -27.49 8.60
CA VAL A 235 7.05 -26.10 8.17
C VAL A 235 7.72 -25.83 6.83
N LYS A 236 6.97 -25.23 5.90
CA LYS A 236 7.45 -24.94 4.55
C LYS A 236 8.19 -23.62 4.42
N ALA A 237 7.67 -22.57 5.05
CA ALA A 237 8.25 -21.22 5.01
C ALA A 237 7.85 -20.40 6.23
N PHE A 238 8.66 -19.40 6.55
CA PHE A 238 8.35 -18.35 7.52
C PHE A 238 8.35 -16.99 6.84
N PHE A 239 7.22 -16.29 6.89
CA PHE A 239 7.08 -14.92 6.40
C PHE A 239 7.19 -13.95 7.57
N ILE A 240 8.19 -13.07 7.52
CA ILE A 240 8.52 -12.16 8.61
C ILE A 240 8.70 -10.73 8.13
N ASN A 241 8.24 -9.76 8.92
CA ASN A 241 8.63 -8.36 8.80
C ASN A 241 9.65 -8.05 9.91
N SER A 242 10.94 -8.19 9.61
CA SER A 242 12.02 -8.14 10.61
C SER A 242 12.24 -6.74 11.19
N MET A 243 12.11 -5.70 10.36
CA MET A 243 12.43 -4.31 10.69
C MET A 243 11.21 -3.42 10.67
N LEU A 244 11.06 -2.53 11.69
CA LEU A 244 9.96 -1.57 11.80
C LEU A 244 8.60 -2.24 11.55
N HIS A 245 8.41 -3.31 12.28
CA HIS A 245 7.36 -4.32 12.09
C HIS A 245 5.94 -3.72 12.02
N ASN A 246 5.16 -4.16 11.07
CA ASN A 246 3.75 -3.85 10.96
C ASN A 246 2.91 -4.97 11.63
N PRO A 247 2.20 -4.71 12.76
CA PRO A 247 1.79 -3.38 13.25
C PRO A 247 2.61 -2.80 14.41
N THR A 248 3.54 -3.54 15.03
CA THR A 248 4.10 -3.23 16.35
C THR A 248 5.14 -2.11 16.38
N GLY A 249 5.76 -1.79 15.24
CA GLY A 249 6.89 -0.85 15.18
C GLY A 249 8.21 -1.44 15.67
N SER A 250 8.23 -2.66 16.24
CA SER A 250 9.45 -3.30 16.76
C SER A 250 10.42 -3.70 15.64
N SER A 251 11.66 -3.96 16.01
CA SER A 251 12.68 -4.48 15.09
C SER A 251 13.39 -5.65 15.72
N ILE A 252 13.83 -6.60 14.88
CA ILE A 252 14.54 -7.78 15.36
C ILE A 252 15.92 -7.38 15.93
N SER A 253 16.30 -7.94 17.09
CA SER A 253 17.63 -7.77 17.64
C SER A 253 18.65 -8.66 16.91
N ALA A 254 19.94 -8.32 17.00
CA ALA A 254 21.02 -9.13 16.41
C ALA A 254 21.03 -10.55 16.99
N SER A 255 20.81 -10.69 18.31
CA SER A 255 20.75 -11.99 18.97
C SER A 255 19.58 -12.84 18.47
N ASN A 256 18.39 -12.25 18.37
CA ASN A 256 17.20 -12.94 17.88
C ASN A 256 17.37 -13.34 16.41
N ALA A 257 17.88 -12.43 15.56
CA ALA A 257 18.15 -12.70 14.15
C ALA A 257 19.13 -13.87 13.96
N PHE A 258 20.24 -13.88 14.70
CA PHE A 258 21.23 -14.97 14.64
C PHE A 258 20.62 -16.32 15.04
N GLN A 259 19.87 -16.37 16.14
CA GLN A 259 19.26 -17.62 16.59
C GLN A 259 18.15 -18.09 15.65
N LEU A 260 17.36 -17.17 15.10
CA LEU A 260 16.34 -17.47 14.09
C LEU A 260 16.96 -18.10 12.83
N LEU A 261 18.03 -17.50 12.29
CA LEU A 261 18.74 -18.05 11.13
C LEU A 261 19.38 -19.41 11.41
N ARG A 262 19.91 -19.61 12.63
CA ARG A 262 20.42 -20.92 13.05
C ARG A 262 19.32 -21.99 13.06
N LEU A 263 18.13 -21.67 13.58
CA LEU A 263 16.99 -22.59 13.57
C LEU A 263 16.51 -22.85 12.14
N ALA A 264 16.46 -21.83 11.31
CA ALA A 264 16.10 -21.96 9.90
C ALA A 264 17.07 -22.88 9.15
N HIS A 265 18.37 -22.77 9.42
CA HIS A 265 19.38 -23.65 8.85
C HIS A 265 19.20 -25.10 9.29
N LEU A 266 18.99 -25.35 10.59
CA LEU A 266 18.80 -26.70 11.14
C LEU A 266 17.58 -27.43 10.59
N HIS A 267 16.52 -26.69 10.26
CA HIS A 267 15.25 -27.24 9.80
C HIS A 267 15.00 -27.08 8.28
N ASP A 268 16.02 -26.67 7.52
CA ASP A 268 15.92 -26.38 6.07
C ASP A 268 14.76 -25.45 5.71
N LEU A 269 14.52 -24.45 6.56
CA LEU A 269 13.40 -23.53 6.45
C LEU A 269 13.73 -22.36 5.54
N THR A 270 12.84 -22.08 4.58
CA THR A 270 12.89 -20.84 3.77
C THR A 270 12.27 -19.69 4.55
N ILE A 271 12.94 -18.54 4.58
CA ILE A 271 12.42 -17.30 5.16
C ILE A 271 12.08 -16.31 4.04
N VAL A 272 10.92 -15.67 4.13
CA VAL A 272 10.53 -14.54 3.27
C VAL A 272 10.51 -13.29 4.12
N GLU A 273 11.48 -12.39 3.91
CA GLU A 273 11.64 -11.14 4.64
C GLU A 273 10.93 -10.00 3.91
N ASP A 274 9.80 -9.51 4.47
CA ASP A 274 9.08 -8.32 3.99
C ASP A 274 9.68 -7.04 4.59
N ASP A 275 10.45 -6.28 3.80
CA ASP A 275 11.22 -5.11 4.24
C ASP A 275 10.66 -3.78 3.69
N VAL A 276 9.34 -3.67 3.51
CA VAL A 276 8.70 -2.51 2.87
C VAL A 276 8.71 -1.22 3.72
N TYR A 277 9.03 -1.31 5.01
CA TYR A 277 9.07 -0.18 5.93
C TYR A 277 10.49 0.22 6.35
N ALA A 278 11.49 -0.61 6.14
CA ALA A 278 12.81 -0.44 6.74
C ALA A 278 13.58 0.78 6.23
N ASP A 279 13.24 1.34 5.07
CA ASP A 279 13.81 2.61 4.60
C ASP A 279 13.37 3.83 5.42
N PHE A 280 12.38 3.67 6.32
CA PHE A 280 12.00 4.71 7.28
C PHE A 280 12.84 4.70 8.57
N GLY A 281 13.70 3.72 8.74
CA GLY A 281 14.62 3.61 9.88
C GLY A 281 15.92 4.35 9.67
N ASN A 282 16.67 4.51 10.75
CA ASN A 282 17.97 5.16 10.77
C ASN A 282 19.08 4.12 10.90
N GLY A 283 19.92 3.97 9.87
CA GLY A 283 21.19 3.26 9.98
C GLY A 283 21.16 1.76 9.76
N HIS A 284 22.23 1.12 10.26
CA HIS A 284 22.46 -0.31 10.12
C HIS A 284 21.39 -1.12 10.85
N SER A 285 20.92 -2.17 10.22
CA SER A 285 19.82 -3.00 10.71
C SER A 285 20.17 -4.47 10.58
N ASN A 286 19.61 -5.27 11.46
CA ASN A 286 19.78 -6.72 11.50
C ASN A 286 18.86 -7.42 10.48
N ARG A 287 18.85 -6.95 9.21
CA ARG A 287 18.06 -7.61 8.16
C ARG A 287 18.54 -9.03 7.97
N LEU A 288 17.61 -9.95 7.95
CA LEU A 288 17.92 -11.38 7.83
C LEU A 288 18.61 -11.68 6.50
N ALA A 289 18.17 -11.06 5.41
CA ALA A 289 18.78 -11.20 4.09
C ALA A 289 20.26 -10.76 4.07
N MET A 290 20.61 -9.71 4.83
CA MET A 290 21.98 -9.25 4.96
C MET A 290 22.85 -10.28 5.73
N LEU A 291 22.30 -10.84 6.80
CA LEU A 291 23.03 -11.77 7.68
C LEU A 291 23.17 -13.16 7.06
N ASP A 292 22.18 -13.59 6.27
CA ASP A 292 22.10 -14.89 5.62
C ASP A 292 22.79 -14.93 4.23
N GLY A 293 23.04 -13.77 3.63
CA GLY A 293 23.60 -13.71 2.27
C GLY A 293 22.64 -14.18 1.17
N LEU A 294 21.33 -14.21 1.40
CA LEU A 294 20.29 -14.74 0.51
C LEU A 294 20.39 -16.25 0.25
N GLU A 295 20.98 -17.00 1.17
CA GLU A 295 21.09 -18.45 1.06
C GLU A 295 19.72 -19.12 1.30
N ARG A 296 19.03 -18.70 2.37
CA ARG A 296 17.69 -19.17 2.80
C ARG A 296 16.66 -18.06 2.87
N VAL A 297 17.11 -16.80 2.89
CA VAL A 297 16.24 -15.64 2.99
C VAL A 297 15.95 -15.06 1.60
N ILE A 298 14.67 -15.01 1.27
CA ILE A 298 14.16 -14.31 0.08
C ILE A 298 13.72 -12.92 0.54
N TYR A 299 14.26 -11.88 -0.08
CA TYR A 299 14.01 -10.50 0.31
C TYR A 299 12.92 -9.86 -0.56
N VAL A 300 11.96 -9.18 0.06
CA VAL A 300 10.87 -8.46 -0.60
C VAL A 300 10.94 -6.97 -0.24
N GLY A 301 10.97 -6.12 -1.25
CA GLY A 301 10.95 -4.67 -1.08
C GLY A 301 9.89 -3.99 -1.95
N SER A 302 9.58 -2.72 -1.63
CA SER A 302 8.59 -1.95 -2.39
C SER A 302 8.75 -0.45 -2.21
N PHE A 303 8.49 0.31 -3.28
CA PHE A 303 8.43 1.77 -3.26
C PHE A 303 7.02 2.30 -2.93
N SER A 304 6.03 1.42 -2.72
CA SER A 304 4.64 1.84 -2.46
C SER A 304 4.49 2.62 -1.16
N LYS A 305 5.27 2.30 -0.13
CA LYS A 305 5.20 2.97 1.17
C LYS A 305 6.08 4.20 1.21
N THR A 306 7.28 4.10 0.68
CA THR A 306 8.31 5.13 0.76
C THR A 306 8.17 6.23 -0.30
N LEU A 307 7.75 5.90 -1.52
CA LEU A 307 7.68 6.85 -2.63
C LEU A 307 6.23 7.15 -3.04
N SER A 308 5.54 6.18 -3.62
CA SER A 308 4.16 6.36 -4.11
C SER A 308 3.43 5.04 -4.20
N ALA A 309 2.27 4.96 -3.55
CA ALA A 309 1.41 3.79 -3.61
C ALA A 309 0.83 3.54 -5.00
N SER A 310 0.62 4.60 -5.81
CA SER A 310 0.03 4.50 -7.15
C SER A 310 0.98 3.94 -8.21
N LEU A 311 2.30 4.03 -8.00
CA LEU A 311 3.29 3.49 -8.93
C LEU A 311 3.31 1.96 -8.95
N ARG A 312 2.91 1.32 -7.86
CA ARG A 312 2.87 -0.14 -7.75
C ARG A 312 4.17 -0.83 -8.20
N VAL A 313 5.33 -0.33 -7.77
CA VAL A 313 6.63 -0.96 -8.02
C VAL A 313 7.18 -1.57 -6.75
N GLY A 314 7.36 -2.88 -6.76
CA GLY A 314 8.05 -3.67 -5.76
C GLY A 314 9.05 -4.61 -6.42
N TYR A 315 9.73 -5.40 -5.61
CA TYR A 315 10.73 -6.34 -6.12
C TYR A 315 10.97 -7.50 -5.15
N VAL A 316 11.43 -8.61 -5.71
CA VAL A 316 11.93 -9.78 -4.98
C VAL A 316 13.41 -9.93 -5.28
N VAL A 317 14.20 -10.29 -4.27
CA VAL A 317 15.62 -10.61 -4.41
C VAL A 317 15.88 -12.00 -3.82
N GLY A 318 16.62 -12.81 -4.54
CA GLY A 318 16.96 -14.17 -4.11
C GLY A 318 17.86 -14.87 -5.13
N PRO A 319 18.13 -16.17 -4.97
CA PRO A 319 18.94 -16.93 -5.90
C PRO A 319 18.36 -16.86 -7.34
N ALA A 320 19.23 -16.72 -8.35
CA ALA A 320 18.81 -16.54 -9.76
C ALA A 320 17.85 -17.64 -10.25
N ARG A 321 18.03 -18.89 -9.79
CA ARG A 321 17.13 -20.01 -10.11
C ARG A 321 15.70 -19.79 -9.57
N LEU A 322 15.58 -19.24 -8.36
CA LEU A 322 14.26 -18.90 -7.78
C LEU A 322 13.63 -17.76 -8.58
N ILE A 323 14.41 -16.72 -8.87
CA ILE A 323 13.94 -15.55 -9.63
C ILE A 323 13.45 -15.95 -11.03
N ALA A 324 14.12 -16.85 -11.73
CA ALA A 324 13.66 -17.37 -13.02
C ALA A 324 12.28 -18.04 -12.91
N ARG A 325 12.07 -18.91 -11.91
CA ARG A 325 10.77 -19.58 -11.67
C ARG A 325 9.66 -18.57 -11.30
N LEU A 326 9.99 -17.53 -10.56
CA LEU A 326 9.03 -16.46 -10.24
C LEU A 326 8.71 -15.62 -11.47
N ALA A 327 9.67 -15.41 -12.38
CA ALA A 327 9.44 -14.71 -13.64
C ALA A 327 8.49 -15.51 -14.57
N ASP A 328 8.63 -16.84 -14.65
CA ASP A 328 7.70 -17.70 -15.38
C ASP A 328 6.28 -17.58 -14.79
N LEU A 329 6.15 -17.64 -13.45
CA LEU A 329 4.86 -17.49 -12.79
C LEU A 329 4.26 -16.09 -13.00
N LYS A 330 5.09 -15.04 -12.94
CA LYS A 330 4.68 -13.67 -13.23
C LYS A 330 4.21 -13.51 -14.68
N LEU A 331 4.91 -14.15 -15.63
CA LEU A 331 4.51 -14.14 -17.04
C LEU A 331 3.10 -14.71 -17.24
N LEU A 332 2.74 -15.77 -16.52
CA LEU A 332 1.41 -16.38 -16.57
C LEU A 332 0.32 -15.51 -15.91
N THR A 333 0.65 -14.70 -14.90
CA THR A 333 -0.34 -13.98 -14.11
C THR A 333 -0.54 -12.53 -14.53
N MET A 334 0.51 -11.86 -15.04
CA MET A 334 0.41 -10.44 -15.39
C MET A 334 1.40 -9.97 -16.48
N VAL A 335 2.19 -10.85 -17.03
CA VAL A 335 3.22 -10.60 -18.04
C VAL A 335 4.38 -9.74 -17.50
N ALA A 336 4.18 -8.44 -17.31
CA ALA A 336 5.20 -7.50 -16.86
C ALA A 336 4.60 -6.35 -16.02
N VAL A 337 5.45 -5.70 -15.22
CA VAL A 337 5.09 -4.44 -14.56
C VAL A 337 4.98 -3.33 -15.61
N PRO A 338 4.05 -2.37 -15.49
CA PRO A 338 3.96 -1.25 -16.42
C PRO A 338 5.30 -0.53 -16.57
N GLY A 339 5.86 -0.54 -17.78
CA GLY A 339 7.20 -0.02 -18.06
C GLY A 339 7.37 1.46 -17.71
N PHE A 340 6.29 2.25 -17.79
CA PHE A 340 6.29 3.64 -17.34
C PHE A 340 6.65 3.76 -15.85
N CYS A 341 6.04 2.93 -14.99
CA CYS A 341 6.28 2.97 -13.54
C CYS A 341 7.71 2.53 -13.19
N GLU A 342 8.23 1.50 -13.86
CA GLU A 342 9.59 1.04 -13.66
C GLU A 342 10.64 2.07 -14.09
N ARG A 343 10.46 2.72 -15.24
CA ARG A 343 11.33 3.80 -15.73
C ARG A 343 11.31 4.99 -14.80
N PHE A 344 10.12 5.36 -14.31
CA PHE A 344 9.93 6.43 -13.34
C PHE A 344 10.76 6.18 -12.07
N VAL A 345 10.66 4.97 -11.48
CA VAL A 345 11.43 4.61 -10.28
C VAL A 345 12.93 4.55 -10.57
N SER A 346 13.34 4.04 -11.74
CA SER A 346 14.74 4.00 -12.16
C SER A 346 15.36 5.40 -12.20
N ILE A 347 14.65 6.40 -12.74
CA ILE A 347 15.11 7.78 -12.78
C ILE A 347 15.30 8.34 -11.36
N ILE A 348 14.31 8.13 -10.47
CA ILE A 348 14.34 8.65 -9.10
C ILE A 348 15.48 8.04 -8.27
N LEU A 349 15.74 6.74 -8.45
CA LEU A 349 16.87 6.08 -7.79
C LEU A 349 18.21 6.60 -8.33
N GLY A 350 18.30 6.78 -9.66
CA GLY A 350 19.56 7.18 -10.33
C GLY A 350 19.96 8.63 -10.08
N ASP A 351 19.02 9.55 -9.87
CA ASP A 351 19.33 10.99 -9.70
C ASP A 351 19.37 11.45 -8.23
N GLY A 352 19.29 10.54 -7.29
CA GLY A 352 19.34 10.81 -5.84
C GLY A 352 18.08 11.46 -5.26
N THR A 353 17.01 11.63 -6.05
CA THR A 353 15.75 12.20 -5.58
C THR A 353 15.12 11.33 -4.50
N TYR A 354 15.20 10.00 -4.64
CA TYR A 354 14.70 9.06 -3.64
C TYR A 354 15.37 9.27 -2.28
N GLN A 355 16.69 9.36 -2.24
CA GLN A 355 17.45 9.51 -0.99
C GLN A 355 17.10 10.83 -0.27
N ARG A 356 17.02 11.95 -1.01
CA ARG A 356 16.61 13.25 -0.43
C ARG A 356 15.19 13.18 0.15
N HIS A 357 14.28 12.52 -0.57
CA HIS A 357 12.90 12.30 -0.09
C HIS A 357 12.88 11.48 1.20
N LEU A 358 13.62 10.37 1.28
CA LEU A 358 13.70 9.53 2.48
C LEU A 358 14.19 10.30 3.70
N VAL A 359 15.26 11.09 3.57
CA VAL A 359 15.79 11.91 4.68
C VAL A 359 14.70 12.85 5.23
N SER A 360 13.96 13.53 4.35
CA SER A 360 12.87 14.40 4.75
C SER A 360 11.74 13.64 5.48
N VAL A 361 11.33 12.49 4.93
CA VAL A 361 10.27 11.66 5.53
C VAL A 361 10.70 11.08 6.88
N GLN A 362 11.92 10.56 6.98
CA GLN A 362 12.47 10.04 8.24
C GLN A 362 12.50 11.10 9.35
N HIS A 363 12.87 12.35 9.00
CA HIS A 363 12.83 13.45 9.97
C HIS A 363 11.40 13.72 10.47
N LYS A 364 10.43 13.83 9.56
CA LYS A 364 9.02 14.03 9.92
C LYS A 364 8.47 12.88 10.76
N LEU A 365 8.79 11.63 10.38
CA LEU A 365 8.34 10.45 11.14
C LEU A 365 8.87 10.47 12.57
N ARG A 366 10.16 10.79 12.78
CA ARG A 366 10.73 10.90 14.15
C ARG A 366 10.01 11.95 14.99
N THR A 367 9.76 13.15 14.43
CA THR A 367 9.05 14.22 15.13
C THR A 367 7.64 13.77 15.52
N HIS A 368 6.88 13.24 14.57
CA HIS A 368 5.51 12.80 14.82
C HIS A 368 5.43 11.59 15.77
N GLN A 369 6.41 10.68 15.69
CA GLN A 369 6.51 9.55 16.61
C GLN A 369 6.73 9.99 18.05
N ALA A 370 7.67 10.93 18.29
CA ALA A 370 7.91 11.46 19.61
C ALA A 370 6.67 12.17 20.17
N MET A 371 5.99 12.99 19.34
CA MET A 371 4.74 13.65 19.72
C MET A 371 3.63 12.64 20.06
N ALA A 372 3.47 11.59 19.26
CA ALA A 372 2.44 10.57 19.48
C ALA A 372 2.70 9.77 20.76
N LEU A 373 3.93 9.30 20.98
CA LEU A 373 4.30 8.56 22.19
C LEU A 373 4.11 9.38 23.45
N GLU A 374 4.51 10.66 23.42
CA GLU A 374 4.32 11.58 24.55
C GLU A 374 2.82 11.79 24.85
N ALA A 375 2.00 12.04 23.82
CA ALA A 375 0.56 12.22 23.98
C ALA A 375 -0.09 10.94 24.54
N PHE A 376 0.22 9.78 24.01
CA PHE A 376 -0.32 8.51 24.50
C PHE A 376 0.07 8.24 25.95
N ARG A 377 1.33 8.52 26.33
CA ARG A 377 1.78 8.40 27.72
C ARG A 377 0.98 9.30 28.66
N GLN A 378 0.78 10.56 28.28
CA GLN A 378 -0.02 11.53 29.07
C GLN A 378 -1.49 11.10 29.20
N TRP A 379 -2.03 10.40 28.22
CA TRP A 379 -3.42 9.90 28.22
C TRP A 379 -3.55 8.50 28.85
N GLY A 380 -2.49 7.93 29.42
CA GLY A 380 -2.52 6.64 30.10
C GLY A 380 -2.49 5.41 29.17
N TRP A 381 -2.11 5.60 27.90
CA TRP A 381 -1.94 4.51 26.94
C TRP A 381 -0.54 3.90 27.06
N GLU A 382 -0.49 2.59 26.92
CA GLU A 382 0.76 1.83 26.89
C GLU A 382 1.19 1.58 25.46
N ALA A 383 2.45 1.85 25.12
CA ALA A 383 3.06 1.46 23.85
C ALA A 383 3.74 0.10 23.99
N PHE A 384 3.65 -0.74 22.95
CA PHE A 384 4.30 -2.05 22.91
C PHE A 384 5.83 -1.94 22.99
N CYS A 385 6.38 -0.97 22.30
CA CYS A 385 7.79 -0.59 22.33
C CYS A 385 7.94 0.89 21.94
N GLU A 386 9.15 1.43 22.10
CA GLU A 386 9.56 2.70 21.49
C GLU A 386 10.25 2.39 20.16
N PRO A 387 9.56 2.54 19.01
CA PRO A 387 10.13 2.20 17.70
C PRO A 387 11.33 3.08 17.36
N GLN A 388 12.33 2.53 16.71
CA GLN A 388 13.53 3.27 16.25
C GLN A 388 13.32 3.99 14.92
N GLY A 389 12.06 4.20 14.53
CA GLY A 389 11.64 4.81 13.26
C GLY A 389 10.35 4.18 12.75
N GLY A 390 10.08 4.38 11.45
CA GLY A 390 8.85 3.84 10.87
C GLY A 390 7.63 4.70 11.13
N MET A 391 6.48 4.22 10.68
CA MET A 391 5.24 4.98 10.74
C MET A 391 4.24 4.46 11.78
N PHE A 392 4.56 3.36 12.49
CA PHE A 392 3.62 2.73 13.41
C PHE A 392 4.07 2.78 14.85
N VAL A 393 3.10 3.04 15.73
CA VAL A 393 3.15 2.68 17.14
C VAL A 393 1.96 1.77 17.44
N TRP A 394 2.17 0.80 18.32
CA TRP A 394 1.19 -0.20 18.73
C TRP A 394 0.83 0.08 20.18
N VAL A 395 -0.42 0.49 20.43
CA VAL A 395 -0.85 1.03 21.73
C VAL A 395 -2.07 0.30 22.26
N ARG A 396 -2.18 0.23 23.58
CA ARG A 396 -3.38 -0.25 24.29
C ARG A 396 -3.69 0.64 25.48
N HIS A 397 -4.94 0.58 25.92
CA HIS A 397 -5.36 1.25 27.17
C HIS A 397 -6.10 0.25 28.08
N PRO A 398 -5.76 0.15 29.39
CA PRO A 398 -6.37 -0.83 30.29
C PRO A 398 -7.90 -0.72 30.42
N GLN A 399 -8.45 0.47 30.25
CA GLN A 399 -9.90 0.73 30.32
C GLN A 399 -10.64 0.46 29.01
N VAL A 400 -9.96 0.16 27.90
CA VAL A 400 -10.60 -0.23 26.64
C VAL A 400 -10.77 -1.74 26.61
N THR A 401 -11.90 -2.22 27.12
CA THR A 401 -12.22 -3.64 27.22
C THR A 401 -12.87 -4.20 25.96
N ASN A 402 -13.42 -3.33 25.08
CA ASN A 402 -13.99 -3.71 23.78
C ASN A 402 -13.36 -2.88 22.65
N PRO A 403 -12.31 -3.40 21.99
CA PRO A 403 -11.62 -2.70 20.92
C PRO A 403 -12.48 -2.40 19.70
N GLU A 404 -13.42 -3.26 19.34
CA GLU A 404 -14.32 -3.08 18.21
C GLU A 404 -15.29 -1.91 18.46
N ALA A 405 -15.87 -1.82 19.66
CA ALA A 405 -16.71 -0.70 20.06
C ALA A 405 -15.92 0.62 20.08
N PHE A 406 -14.65 0.59 20.52
CA PHE A 406 -13.76 1.75 20.50
C PHE A 406 -13.45 2.23 19.07
N VAL A 407 -13.25 1.32 18.12
CA VAL A 407 -13.10 1.64 16.68
C VAL A 407 -14.36 2.33 16.15
N GLN A 408 -15.55 1.85 16.53
CA GLN A 408 -16.81 2.47 16.10
C GLN A 408 -17.00 3.87 16.70
N GLU A 409 -16.69 4.07 17.99
CA GLU A 409 -16.65 5.38 18.64
C GLU A 409 -15.69 6.34 17.90
N GLY A 410 -14.53 5.81 17.44
CA GLY A 410 -13.59 6.57 16.64
C GLY A 410 -14.19 7.08 15.33
N VAL A 411 -14.91 6.25 14.60
CA VAL A 411 -15.59 6.65 13.35
C VAL A 411 -16.58 7.79 13.59
N GLU A 412 -17.37 7.72 14.66
CA GLU A 412 -18.33 8.78 15.06
C GLU A 412 -17.64 10.10 15.38
N LYS A 413 -16.40 10.04 15.88
CA LYS A 413 -15.55 11.20 16.19
C LYS A 413 -14.64 11.62 15.03
N GLY A 414 -14.81 11.05 13.84
CA GLY A 414 -14.00 11.37 12.66
C GLY A 414 -12.61 10.73 12.63
N ILE A 415 -12.37 9.68 13.43
CA ILE A 415 -11.09 8.97 13.52
C ILE A 415 -11.27 7.51 13.05
N VAL A 416 -10.49 7.11 12.05
CA VAL A 416 -10.53 5.74 11.53
C VAL A 416 -9.36 4.94 12.09
N LEU A 417 -9.67 3.91 12.86
CA LEU A 417 -8.75 2.95 13.46
C LEU A 417 -8.88 1.57 12.81
N VAL A 418 -7.89 0.72 13.06
CA VAL A 418 -7.94 -0.71 12.77
C VAL A 418 -7.67 -1.45 14.08
N PRO A 419 -8.58 -2.34 14.51
CA PRO A 419 -8.42 -3.08 15.75
C PRO A 419 -7.29 -4.11 15.64
N GLY A 420 -6.73 -4.49 16.77
CA GLY A 420 -5.62 -5.43 16.81
C GLY A 420 -5.97 -6.84 16.32
N SER A 421 -7.23 -7.25 16.47
CA SER A 421 -7.77 -8.52 15.93
C SER A 421 -7.57 -8.65 14.41
N ALA A 422 -7.58 -7.54 13.67
CA ALA A 422 -7.33 -7.53 12.22
C ALA A 422 -5.88 -7.90 11.84
N PHE A 423 -4.96 -7.91 12.78
CA PHE A 423 -3.56 -8.29 12.59
C PHE A 423 -3.22 -9.66 13.19
N SER A 424 -4.16 -10.32 13.84
CA SER A 424 -3.97 -11.67 14.37
C SER A 424 -3.97 -12.71 13.25
N ALA A 425 -3.06 -13.68 13.32
CA ALA A 425 -2.96 -14.77 12.36
C ALA A 425 -4.21 -15.67 12.35
N ASP A 426 -4.84 -15.85 13.51
CA ASP A 426 -6.04 -16.69 13.72
C ASP A 426 -7.31 -15.88 13.99
N GLY A 427 -7.23 -14.52 14.00
CA GLY A 427 -8.37 -13.64 14.23
C GLY A 427 -8.75 -13.46 15.71
N GLN A 428 -7.88 -13.83 16.65
CA GLN A 428 -8.14 -13.68 18.08
C GLN A 428 -8.30 -12.19 18.47
N PRO A 429 -9.16 -11.91 19.46
CA PRO A 429 -9.29 -10.57 20.02
C PRO A 429 -7.95 -10.01 20.52
N SER A 430 -7.73 -8.73 20.31
CA SER A 430 -6.50 -8.07 20.74
C SER A 430 -6.83 -6.70 21.34
N PRO A 431 -6.28 -6.34 22.52
CA PRO A 431 -6.53 -5.05 23.17
C PRO A 431 -5.73 -3.90 22.54
N TRP A 432 -4.99 -4.16 21.48
CA TRP A 432 -4.06 -3.25 20.86
C TRP A 432 -4.65 -2.55 19.63
N PHE A 433 -4.08 -1.40 19.29
CA PHE A 433 -4.44 -0.61 18.11
C PHE A 433 -3.17 -0.17 17.36
N ARG A 434 -3.21 -0.25 16.02
CA ARG A 434 -2.16 0.33 15.19
C ARG A 434 -2.43 1.80 14.95
N ILE A 435 -1.44 2.64 15.28
CA ILE A 435 -1.48 4.08 15.03
C ILE A 435 -0.40 4.42 14.01
N ASN A 436 -0.80 5.03 12.91
CA ASN A 436 0.12 5.63 11.96
C ASN A 436 0.46 7.05 12.40
N VAL A 437 1.67 7.25 12.88
CA VAL A 437 2.13 8.54 13.42
C VAL A 437 2.18 9.65 12.38
N ALA A 438 2.27 9.32 11.08
CA ALA A 438 2.28 10.30 10.01
C ALA A 438 0.92 11.02 9.84
N HIS A 439 -0.17 10.42 10.33
CA HIS A 439 -1.52 11.00 10.33
C HIS A 439 -1.95 11.49 11.73
N PHE A 440 -1.05 11.39 12.71
CA PHE A 440 -1.36 11.76 14.09
C PHE A 440 -1.32 13.28 14.28
N ASP A 441 -2.40 13.81 14.80
CA ASP A 441 -2.53 15.16 15.36
C ASP A 441 -3.04 15.05 16.81
N ALA A 442 -2.28 15.57 17.77
CA ALA A 442 -2.59 15.40 19.19
C ALA A 442 -3.92 16.07 19.57
N THR A 443 -4.24 17.22 18.99
CA THR A 443 -5.49 17.94 19.27
C THR A 443 -6.70 17.15 18.80
N GLY A 444 -6.69 16.72 17.52
CA GLY A 444 -7.78 15.93 16.95
C GLY A 444 -7.89 14.55 17.59
N ALA A 445 -6.77 13.89 17.89
CA ALA A 445 -6.77 12.56 18.52
C ALA A 445 -7.28 12.60 19.97
N SER A 446 -7.10 13.72 20.69
CA SER A 446 -7.51 13.86 22.08
C SER A 446 -9.00 13.63 22.32
N VAL A 447 -9.86 13.90 21.33
CA VAL A 447 -11.32 13.71 21.42
C VAL A 447 -11.74 12.25 21.63
N LEU A 448 -10.87 11.31 21.24
CA LEU A 448 -11.09 9.87 21.38
C LEU A 448 -10.18 9.24 22.45
N PHE A 449 -8.89 9.62 22.47
CA PHE A 449 -7.87 8.92 23.25
C PHE A 449 -7.65 9.50 24.66
N LYS A 450 -8.00 10.76 24.91
CA LYS A 450 -7.92 11.35 26.26
C LYS A 450 -9.15 10.91 27.05
N ARG A 451 -8.95 10.01 28.00
CA ARG A 451 -9.99 9.43 28.87
C ARG A 451 -9.81 9.87 30.31
#